data_152060b6cd5ac75d9420b1cbe275a54c
#
_entry.id   152060b6cd5ac75d9420b1cbe275a54c
#
_cell.length_a   1.000
_cell.length_b   1.000
_cell.length_c   1.000
_cell.angle_alpha   90.00
_cell.angle_beta   90.00
_cell.angle_gamma   90.00
#
_symmetry.space_group_name_H-M   'P 1'
#
loop_
_entity.id
_entity.type
_entity.pdbx_description
1 polymer ?
#
loop_
_entity_poly.entity_id
_entity_poly.type
_entity_poly.pdbx_seq_one_letter_code
_entity_poly.pdbx_strand_id
1 'polypeptide(L)'
;MRLAAAELVDSREILPGQWLQAYHAPDLAVGSRAGQFIHIRTGDFSGMVLRRPFSINTADPATGIVTIHFRVIGRGTEWFTRLRPGDRIDLLGPLGRPFEVDPRSRHLLLVAGGLGIAGVRMLADEAIRGGRRVTLLFGAASAREIYPSTLLPDEVEYVVATDDGSLGHHGFVTELVPDYEAWADQAFACGPAPMLAALARLAAGRRERLGVAKLGRRRGGGRTDPVGSPAARRKAFLQVSMEQNMGCAVGACLGCVVMSTSRTPQRVCREGPVFAADEIAWEGGW
;
A
#
# COMPACT_ATOMS: atom_id res chain seq x y z
N MET A 1 -15.35 7.39 -5.11
CA MET A 1 -14.58 7.98 -6.23
C MET A 1 -15.16 9.35 -6.55
N ARG A 2 -14.36 10.39 -6.50
CA ARG A 2 -14.73 11.79 -6.77
C ARG A 2 -13.64 12.44 -7.61
N LEU A 3 -14.02 13.40 -8.42
CA LEU A 3 -13.10 14.32 -9.10
C LEU A 3 -13.02 15.59 -8.25
N ALA A 4 -11.83 16.00 -7.85
CA ALA A 4 -11.62 17.15 -6.99
C ALA A 4 -10.52 18.05 -7.59
N ALA A 5 -10.75 19.35 -7.56
CA ALA A 5 -9.70 20.35 -7.77
C ALA A 5 -9.09 20.67 -6.40
N ALA A 6 -7.94 20.07 -6.12
CA ALA A 6 -7.24 20.22 -4.85
C ALA A 6 -6.15 21.30 -4.95
N GLU A 7 -5.96 22.06 -3.89
CA GLU A 7 -4.88 23.03 -3.78
C GLU A 7 -3.63 22.37 -3.21
N LEU A 8 -2.49 22.53 -3.86
CA LEU A 8 -1.19 22.13 -3.30
C LEU A 8 -0.84 23.09 -2.16
N VAL A 9 -0.65 22.55 -0.95
CA VAL A 9 -0.33 23.37 0.24
C VAL A 9 1.12 23.22 0.69
N ASP A 10 1.76 22.09 0.36
CA ASP A 10 3.19 21.87 0.63
C ASP A 10 3.80 20.96 -0.43
N SER A 11 5.06 21.24 -0.80
CA SER A 11 5.85 20.45 -1.74
C SER A 11 7.31 20.51 -1.35
N ARG A 12 7.87 19.37 -0.93
CA ARG A 12 9.26 19.31 -0.49
C ARG A 12 9.95 18.00 -0.90
N GLU A 13 11.22 18.11 -1.19
CA GLU A 13 12.10 16.96 -1.34
C GLU A 13 12.46 16.45 0.07
N ILE A 14 12.19 15.17 0.35
CA ILE A 14 12.45 14.55 1.65
C ILE A 14 13.67 13.62 1.62
N LEU A 15 14.00 13.11 0.42
CA LEU A 15 15.18 12.31 0.12
C LEU A 15 15.61 12.63 -1.32
N PRO A 16 16.84 12.40 -1.74
CA PRO A 16 17.30 12.68 -3.10
C PRO A 16 16.37 12.09 -4.16
N GLY A 17 15.72 12.96 -4.93
CA GLY A 17 14.75 12.61 -5.97
C GLY A 17 13.40 12.11 -5.45
N GLN A 18 13.16 12.15 -4.13
CA GLN A 18 11.88 11.73 -3.54
C GLN A 18 11.17 12.91 -2.87
N TRP A 19 9.93 13.09 -3.23
CA TRP A 19 9.12 14.25 -2.86
C TRP A 19 7.89 13.86 -2.06
N LEU A 20 7.57 14.67 -1.06
CA LEU A 20 6.32 14.65 -0.33
C LEU A 20 5.51 15.88 -0.73
N GLN A 21 4.28 15.67 -1.19
CA GLN A 21 3.35 16.75 -1.51
C GLN A 21 2.07 16.61 -0.71
N ALA A 22 1.55 17.72 -0.21
CA ALA A 22 0.31 17.83 0.54
C ALA A 22 -0.72 18.65 -0.22
N TYR A 23 -1.94 18.14 -0.31
CA TYR A 23 -3.05 18.74 -1.04
C TYR A 23 -4.24 18.96 -0.09
N HIS A 24 -4.83 20.15 -0.14
CA HIS A 24 -6.11 20.40 0.53
C HIS A 24 -7.24 19.85 -0.35
N ALA A 25 -7.79 18.74 0.06
CA ALA A 25 -8.83 17.98 -0.62
C ALA A 25 -9.78 17.31 0.41
N PRO A 26 -10.62 18.09 1.14
CA PRO A 26 -11.41 17.60 2.28
C PRO A 26 -12.28 16.40 1.95
N ASP A 27 -12.95 16.43 0.81
CA ASP A 27 -13.80 15.31 0.37
C ASP A 27 -13.04 14.00 0.14
N LEU A 28 -11.78 14.11 -0.30
CA LEU A 28 -10.89 12.95 -0.45
C LEU A 28 -10.35 12.50 0.90
N ALA A 29 -9.94 13.43 1.75
CA ALA A 29 -9.41 13.13 3.08
C ALA A 29 -10.39 12.32 3.93
N VAL A 30 -11.66 12.76 3.98
CA VAL A 30 -12.73 12.04 4.72
C VAL A 30 -13.03 10.67 4.15
N GLY A 31 -12.93 10.50 2.83
CA GLY A 31 -13.26 9.25 2.14
C GLY A 31 -12.11 8.27 1.99
N SER A 32 -10.88 8.65 2.33
CA SER A 32 -9.68 7.85 2.13
C SER A 32 -9.47 6.81 3.23
N ARG A 33 -8.94 5.66 2.84
CA ARG A 33 -8.54 4.56 3.72
C ARG A 33 -7.16 4.05 3.31
N ALA A 34 -6.40 3.53 4.26
CA ALA A 34 -5.06 3.00 4.01
C ALA A 34 -5.03 1.94 2.89
N GLY A 35 -4.04 2.03 2.02
CA GLY A 35 -3.88 1.16 0.85
C GLY A 35 -4.60 1.64 -0.41
N GLN A 36 -5.41 2.70 -0.34
CA GLN A 36 -6.01 3.32 -1.53
C GLN A 36 -5.04 4.30 -2.20
N PHE A 37 -5.39 4.70 -3.41
CA PHE A 37 -4.60 5.62 -4.22
C PHE A 37 -5.47 6.73 -4.83
N ILE A 38 -4.82 7.75 -5.34
CA ILE A 38 -5.41 8.80 -6.17
C ILE A 38 -4.75 8.82 -7.54
N HIS A 39 -5.49 9.29 -8.55
CA HIS A 39 -5.05 9.39 -9.93
C HIS A 39 -4.98 10.86 -10.32
N ILE A 40 -3.77 11.40 -10.42
CA ILE A 40 -3.52 12.84 -10.57
C ILE A 40 -3.28 13.19 -12.02
N ARG A 41 -3.89 14.26 -12.47
CA ARG A 41 -3.65 14.82 -13.80
C ARG A 41 -2.28 15.46 -13.86
N THR A 42 -1.52 15.16 -14.90
CA THR A 42 -0.21 15.74 -15.16
C THR A 42 -0.29 16.72 -16.34
N GLY A 43 0.39 17.88 -16.20
CA GLY A 43 0.54 18.84 -17.29
C GLY A 43 -0.72 19.63 -17.65
N ASP A 44 -0.51 20.51 -18.60
CA ASP A 44 -1.47 21.47 -19.17
C ASP A 44 -1.98 21.04 -20.57
N PHE A 45 -2.09 19.74 -20.83
CA PHE A 45 -2.37 19.13 -22.14
C PHE A 45 -1.20 19.08 -23.14
N SER A 46 -0.01 19.59 -22.79
CA SER A 46 1.17 19.60 -23.68
C SER A 46 1.88 18.24 -23.80
N GLY A 47 1.12 17.18 -24.17
CA GLY A 47 1.70 15.86 -24.46
C GLY A 47 1.74 14.87 -23.29
N MET A 48 1.17 15.18 -22.12
CA MET A 48 0.98 14.26 -21.00
C MET A 48 -0.49 13.93 -20.80
N VAL A 49 -1.02 13.00 -21.62
CA VAL A 49 -2.46 12.70 -21.66
C VAL A 49 -2.93 11.91 -20.44
N LEU A 50 -2.10 10.95 -19.96
CA LEU A 50 -2.51 10.05 -18.89
C LEU A 50 -2.25 10.69 -17.52
N ARG A 51 -3.20 10.47 -16.60
CA ARG A 51 -3.01 10.70 -15.17
C ARG A 51 -1.94 9.75 -14.59
N ARG A 52 -1.46 10.03 -13.40
CA ARG A 52 -0.51 9.17 -12.67
C ARG A 52 -1.13 8.69 -11.37
N PRO A 53 -1.05 7.38 -11.08
CA PRO A 53 -1.50 6.82 -9.81
C PRO A 53 -0.45 7.11 -8.73
N PHE A 54 -0.91 7.53 -7.55
CA PHE A 54 -0.09 7.67 -6.35
C PHE A 54 -0.83 7.10 -5.16
N SER A 55 -0.16 6.27 -4.38
CA SER A 55 -0.68 5.82 -3.09
C SER A 55 -1.00 7.03 -2.21
N ILE A 56 -2.11 6.99 -1.51
CA ILE A 56 -2.39 7.96 -0.46
C ILE A 56 -1.45 7.67 0.70
N ASN A 57 -0.44 8.54 0.88
CA ASN A 57 0.56 8.38 1.93
C ASN A 57 -0.03 8.65 3.31
N THR A 58 -0.76 9.75 3.46
CA THR A 58 -1.61 10.05 4.64
C THR A 58 -2.88 10.78 4.20
N ALA A 59 -3.92 10.71 5.03
CA ALA A 59 -5.11 11.55 4.89
C ALA A 59 -5.58 11.94 6.29
N ASP A 60 -5.80 13.25 6.48
CA ASP A 60 -6.32 13.80 7.73
C ASP A 60 -7.70 14.42 7.49
N PRO A 61 -8.78 13.78 7.95
CA PRO A 61 -10.12 14.32 7.83
C PRO A 61 -10.35 15.65 8.56
N ALA A 62 -9.58 15.93 9.62
CA ALA A 62 -9.77 17.14 10.43
C ALA A 62 -9.24 18.39 9.71
N THR A 63 -8.11 18.27 9.02
CA THR A 63 -7.51 19.37 8.24
C THR A 63 -7.90 19.35 6.78
N GLY A 64 -8.47 18.25 6.29
CA GLY A 64 -8.78 18.04 4.87
C GLY A 64 -7.53 17.82 4.00
N ILE A 65 -6.39 17.46 4.60
CA ILE A 65 -5.12 17.27 3.90
C ILE A 65 -4.96 15.81 3.47
N VAL A 66 -4.54 15.63 2.22
CA VAL A 66 -4.10 14.34 1.66
C VAL A 66 -2.66 14.50 1.17
N THR A 67 -1.78 13.55 1.51
CA THR A 67 -0.39 13.57 1.06
C THR A 67 -0.08 12.44 0.09
N ILE A 68 0.87 12.70 -0.82
CA ILE A 68 1.50 11.69 -1.66
C ILE A 68 3.01 11.73 -1.47
N HIS A 69 3.64 10.55 -1.55
CA HIS A 69 5.09 10.42 -1.59
C HIS A 69 5.47 9.74 -2.92
N PHE A 70 6.41 10.33 -3.65
CA PHE A 70 6.80 9.83 -4.97
C PHE A 70 8.28 10.07 -5.26
N ARG A 71 8.82 9.28 -6.20
CA ARG A 71 10.16 9.47 -6.77
C ARG A 71 10.04 10.08 -8.17
N VAL A 72 10.99 10.95 -8.50
CA VAL A 72 11.13 11.49 -9.86
C VAL A 72 11.76 10.41 -10.76
N ILE A 73 10.96 9.86 -11.67
CA ILE A 73 11.37 8.78 -12.58
C ILE A 73 11.14 9.12 -14.05
N GLY A 74 10.54 10.28 -14.34
CA GLY A 74 10.27 10.71 -15.70
C GLY A 74 9.47 12.00 -15.75
N ARG A 75 9.15 12.44 -16.98
CA ARG A 75 8.51 13.74 -17.28
C ARG A 75 7.28 14.06 -16.41
N GLY A 76 6.43 13.06 -16.14
CA GLY A 76 5.22 13.25 -15.32
C GLY A 76 5.55 13.60 -13.88
N THR A 77 6.43 12.82 -13.24
CA THR A 77 6.86 13.06 -11.86
C THR A 77 7.77 14.28 -11.74
N GLU A 78 8.57 14.59 -12.77
CA GLU A 78 9.33 15.84 -12.85
C GLU A 78 8.42 17.07 -12.90
N TRP A 79 7.29 17.00 -13.61
CA TRP A 79 6.33 18.09 -13.66
C TRP A 79 5.78 18.43 -12.26
N PHE A 80 5.52 17.43 -11.40
CA PHE A 80 5.05 17.66 -10.03
C PHE A 80 6.05 18.45 -9.18
N THR A 81 7.36 18.30 -9.39
CA THR A 81 8.37 19.05 -8.62
C THR A 81 8.39 20.56 -8.92
N ARG A 82 7.79 20.97 -10.02
CA ARG A 82 7.68 22.39 -10.42
C ARG A 82 6.47 23.10 -9.86
N LEU A 83 5.51 22.34 -9.31
CA LEU A 83 4.32 22.90 -8.68
C LEU A 83 4.68 23.71 -7.43
N ARG A 84 3.88 24.73 -7.16
CA ARG A 84 4.05 25.63 -6.03
C ARG A 84 2.80 25.61 -5.14
N PRO A 85 2.93 25.84 -3.83
CA PRO A 85 1.77 26.08 -2.97
C PRO A 85 0.83 27.11 -3.59
N GLY A 86 -0.47 26.82 -3.59
CA GLY A 86 -1.52 27.59 -4.28
C GLY A 86 -1.92 27.04 -5.65
N ASP A 87 -1.10 26.20 -6.29
CA ASP A 87 -1.47 25.57 -7.56
C ASP A 87 -2.66 24.61 -7.35
N ARG A 88 -3.59 24.63 -8.32
CA ARG A 88 -4.75 23.74 -8.31
C ARG A 88 -4.55 22.56 -9.23
N ILE A 89 -4.72 21.37 -8.66
CA ILE A 89 -4.47 20.10 -9.32
C ILE A 89 -5.74 19.25 -9.36
N ASP A 90 -5.97 18.62 -10.49
CA ASP A 90 -7.11 17.74 -10.71
C ASP A 90 -6.80 16.32 -10.20
N LEU A 91 -7.47 15.90 -9.11
CA LEU A 91 -7.34 14.63 -8.44
C LEU A 91 -8.61 13.78 -8.66
N LEU A 92 -8.42 12.52 -9.02
CA LEU A 92 -9.49 11.52 -9.05
C LEU A 92 -9.25 10.49 -7.94
N GLY A 93 -10.17 10.34 -7.00
CA GLY A 93 -10.03 9.39 -5.89
C GLY A 93 -11.14 9.45 -4.84
N PRO A 94 -10.94 8.81 -3.69
CA PRO A 94 -10.02 7.69 -3.51
C PRO A 94 -10.41 6.50 -4.39
N LEU A 95 -9.40 5.73 -4.83
CA LEU A 95 -9.54 4.61 -5.75
C LEU A 95 -8.99 3.32 -5.14
N GLY A 96 -9.49 2.19 -5.62
CA GLY A 96 -9.04 0.87 -5.21
C GLY A 96 -9.57 0.41 -3.85
N ARG A 97 -9.25 -0.83 -3.52
CA ARG A 97 -9.62 -1.45 -2.24
C ARG A 97 -8.57 -1.15 -1.17
N PRO A 98 -9.00 -0.77 0.04
CA PRO A 98 -8.11 -0.50 1.16
C PRO A 98 -7.61 -1.80 1.79
N PHE A 99 -6.61 -1.68 2.67
CA PHE A 99 -6.27 -2.73 3.63
C PHE A 99 -7.43 -3.01 4.59
N GLU A 100 -7.57 -4.26 4.98
CA GLU A 100 -8.60 -4.71 5.91
C GLU A 100 -7.96 -5.32 7.17
N VAL A 101 -7.93 -4.55 8.25
CA VAL A 101 -7.46 -5.04 9.56
C VAL A 101 -8.56 -5.87 10.22
N ASP A 102 -8.22 -7.08 10.69
CA ASP A 102 -9.12 -7.88 11.52
C ASP A 102 -9.32 -7.16 12.87
N PRO A 103 -10.54 -6.94 13.32
CA PRO A 103 -10.80 -6.27 14.60
C PRO A 103 -10.11 -6.92 15.81
N ARG A 104 -9.78 -8.21 15.72
CA ARG A 104 -9.09 -8.97 16.77
C ARG A 104 -7.58 -8.78 16.75
N SER A 105 -7.01 -8.31 15.64
CA SER A 105 -5.57 -8.08 15.52
C SER A 105 -5.12 -6.91 16.38
N ARG A 106 -4.10 -7.14 17.19
CA ARG A 106 -3.48 -6.15 18.08
C ARG A 106 -2.07 -5.77 17.63
N HIS A 107 -1.37 -6.70 17.00
CA HIS A 107 0.01 -6.54 16.55
C HIS A 107 0.06 -6.58 15.02
N LEU A 108 0.40 -5.46 14.40
CA LEU A 108 0.47 -5.34 12.96
C LEU A 108 1.92 -5.21 12.50
N LEU A 109 2.32 -6.11 11.60
CA LEU A 109 3.61 -6.05 10.92
C LEU A 109 3.43 -5.37 9.56
N LEU A 110 4.04 -4.21 9.39
CA LEU A 110 4.10 -3.53 8.10
C LEU A 110 5.45 -3.80 7.46
N VAL A 111 5.48 -4.14 6.17
CA VAL A 111 6.71 -4.38 5.43
C VAL A 111 6.71 -3.52 4.18
N ALA A 112 7.67 -2.61 4.08
CA ALA A 112 7.76 -1.69 2.96
C ALA A 112 9.14 -1.75 2.28
N GLY A 113 9.15 -1.73 0.94
CA GLY A 113 10.37 -1.61 0.14
C GLY A 113 10.37 -0.31 -0.66
N GLY A 114 11.34 0.57 -0.42
CA GLY A 114 11.47 1.84 -1.13
C GLY A 114 10.18 2.68 -1.07
N LEU A 115 9.64 3.07 -2.23
CA LEU A 115 8.40 3.85 -2.31
C LEU A 115 7.15 3.13 -1.79
N GLY A 116 7.22 1.82 -1.54
CA GLY A 116 6.12 1.06 -0.93
C GLY A 116 5.72 1.57 0.44
N ILE A 117 6.58 2.35 1.11
CA ILE A 117 6.22 3.05 2.36
C ILE A 117 4.97 3.90 2.20
N ALA A 118 4.78 4.57 1.06
CA ALA A 118 3.61 5.39 0.78
C ALA A 118 2.30 4.60 0.84
N GLY A 119 2.33 3.31 0.48
CA GLY A 119 1.16 2.44 0.51
C GLY A 119 0.75 1.99 1.92
N VAL A 120 1.68 1.92 2.87
CA VAL A 120 1.42 1.42 4.23
C VAL A 120 1.48 2.51 5.31
N ARG A 121 1.99 3.70 4.99
CA ARG A 121 2.19 4.80 5.96
C ARG A 121 0.88 5.20 6.67
N MET A 122 -0.19 5.39 5.90
CA MET A 122 -1.51 5.71 6.45
C MET A 122 -2.05 4.60 7.37
N LEU A 123 -1.73 3.33 7.06
CA LEU A 123 -2.14 2.19 7.91
C LEU A 123 -1.47 2.25 9.28
N ALA A 124 -0.20 2.70 9.36
CA ALA A 124 0.47 2.92 10.64
C ALA A 124 -0.31 3.93 11.50
N ASP A 125 -0.71 5.08 10.92
CA ASP A 125 -1.51 6.09 11.63
C ASP A 125 -2.86 5.55 12.10
N GLU A 126 -3.58 4.85 11.21
CA GLU A 126 -4.88 4.26 11.54
C GLU A 126 -4.75 3.20 12.65
N ALA A 127 -3.71 2.39 12.60
CA ALA A 127 -3.47 1.33 13.58
C ALA A 127 -3.13 1.89 14.97
N ILE A 128 -2.21 2.86 15.05
CA ILE A 128 -1.84 3.52 16.30
C ILE A 128 -3.03 4.23 16.92
N ARG A 129 -3.77 5.03 16.13
CA ARG A 129 -5.01 5.66 16.61
C ARG A 129 -6.05 4.66 17.08
N GLY A 130 -6.06 3.45 16.50
CA GLY A 130 -6.91 2.33 16.91
C GLY A 130 -6.38 1.52 18.10
N GLY A 131 -5.30 1.96 18.78
CA GLY A 131 -4.70 1.31 19.95
C GLY A 131 -3.98 -0.01 19.64
N ARG A 132 -3.48 -0.19 18.42
CA ARG A 132 -2.69 -1.34 17.99
C ARG A 132 -1.20 -1.06 18.07
N ARG A 133 -0.40 -2.11 18.28
CA ARG A 133 1.05 -2.04 18.15
C ARG A 133 1.45 -2.25 16.71
N VAL A 134 2.43 -1.48 16.25
CA VAL A 134 2.91 -1.50 14.87
C VAL A 134 4.42 -1.63 14.86
N THR A 135 4.93 -2.65 14.19
CA THR A 135 6.32 -2.75 13.77
C THR A 135 6.37 -2.54 12.25
N LEU A 136 7.18 -1.60 11.80
CA LEU A 136 7.44 -1.32 10.40
C LEU A 136 8.84 -1.77 10.03
N LEU A 137 8.95 -2.81 9.20
CA LEU A 137 10.19 -3.22 8.55
C LEU A 137 10.32 -2.48 7.23
N PHE A 138 11.38 -1.73 7.07
CA PHE A 138 11.62 -0.92 5.88
C PHE A 138 12.93 -1.32 5.19
N GLY A 139 12.86 -1.62 3.89
CA GLY A 139 14.00 -1.96 3.06
C GLY A 139 14.31 -0.90 2.02
N ALA A 140 15.60 -0.60 1.84
CA ALA A 140 16.11 0.28 0.80
C ALA A 140 17.47 -0.21 0.27
N ALA A 141 17.92 0.31 -0.88
CA ALA A 141 19.22 -0.05 -1.42
C ALA A 141 20.37 0.44 -0.53
N SER A 142 20.22 1.61 0.09
CA SER A 142 21.24 2.22 0.96
C SER A 142 20.62 3.15 2.02
N ALA A 143 21.45 3.56 2.99
CA ALA A 143 21.06 4.52 4.05
C ALA A 143 20.50 5.85 3.50
N ARG A 144 20.93 6.27 2.31
CA ARG A 144 20.46 7.50 1.66
C ARG A 144 19.00 7.44 1.22
N GLU A 145 18.42 6.24 1.12
CA GLU A 145 17.04 5.99 0.69
C GLU A 145 16.12 5.60 1.85
N ILE A 146 16.63 5.60 3.09
CA ILE A 146 15.83 5.28 4.27
C ILE A 146 14.83 6.40 4.53
N TYR A 147 13.54 6.02 4.58
CA TYR A 147 12.46 6.95 4.86
C TYR A 147 12.66 7.61 6.25
N PRO A 148 12.56 8.94 6.36
CA PRO A 148 12.82 9.63 7.62
C PRO A 148 11.88 9.18 8.75
N SER A 149 12.43 8.72 9.87
CA SER A 149 11.64 8.30 11.04
C SER A 149 10.78 9.44 11.60
N THR A 150 11.20 10.69 11.44
CA THR A 150 10.45 11.89 11.85
C THR A 150 9.12 12.07 11.11
N LEU A 151 8.90 11.32 10.03
CA LEU A 151 7.65 11.30 9.28
C LEU A 151 6.74 10.11 9.67
N LEU A 152 7.15 9.31 10.66
CA LEU A 152 6.36 8.21 11.23
C LEU A 152 5.78 8.63 12.60
N PRO A 153 4.68 8.00 13.07
CA PRO A 153 4.27 8.13 14.46
C PRO A 153 5.36 7.61 15.40
N ASP A 154 5.58 8.28 16.52
CA ASP A 154 6.62 7.93 17.50
C ASP A 154 6.42 6.53 18.10
N GLU A 155 5.18 6.04 18.13
CA GLU A 155 4.83 4.72 18.68
C GLU A 155 5.14 3.55 17.73
N VAL A 156 5.56 3.82 16.49
CA VAL A 156 5.92 2.78 15.52
C VAL A 156 7.33 2.27 15.83
N GLU A 157 7.45 0.97 16.10
CA GLU A 157 8.75 0.31 16.09
C GLU A 157 9.28 0.27 14.66
N TYR A 158 10.32 1.04 14.36
CA TYR A 158 10.87 1.21 13.02
C TYR A 158 12.20 0.47 12.88
N VAL A 159 12.22 -0.58 12.08
CA VAL A 159 13.39 -1.42 11.82
C VAL A 159 13.76 -1.34 10.36
N VAL A 160 15.04 -1.14 10.07
CA VAL A 160 15.53 -0.89 8.71
C VAL A 160 16.50 -1.96 8.25
N ALA A 161 16.46 -2.25 6.94
CA ALA A 161 17.43 -3.07 6.24
C ALA A 161 17.95 -2.30 5.01
N THR A 162 19.23 -2.43 4.71
CA THR A 162 19.83 -1.89 3.48
C THR A 162 20.57 -2.97 2.73
N ASP A 163 20.39 -3.00 1.40
CA ASP A 163 21.02 -4.00 0.55
C ASP A 163 22.56 -3.92 0.63
N ASP A 164 23.10 -2.69 0.80
CA ASP A 164 24.55 -2.44 0.91
C ASP A 164 25.10 -2.50 2.35
N GLY A 165 24.25 -2.73 3.35
CA GLY A 165 24.64 -2.79 4.77
C GLY A 165 25.00 -1.44 5.40
N SER A 166 24.70 -0.32 4.73
CA SER A 166 25.07 1.02 5.22
C SER A 166 24.26 1.49 6.43
N LEU A 167 23.09 0.86 6.70
CA LEU A 167 22.29 1.11 7.89
C LEU A 167 21.39 -0.09 8.22
N GLY A 168 21.31 -0.44 9.51
CA GLY A 168 20.45 -1.51 10.00
C GLY A 168 20.91 -2.91 9.59
N HIS A 169 19.95 -3.78 9.23
CA HIS A 169 20.26 -5.13 8.74
C HIS A 169 20.91 -5.04 7.35
N HIS A 170 22.01 -5.78 7.16
CA HIS A 170 22.65 -5.91 5.85
C HIS A 170 21.95 -7.03 5.06
N GLY A 171 21.17 -6.69 4.08
CA GLY A 171 20.40 -7.62 3.26
C GLY A 171 18.98 -7.14 2.99
N PHE A 172 18.14 -8.05 2.52
CA PHE A 172 16.77 -7.72 2.17
C PHE A 172 15.86 -7.64 3.40
N VAL A 173 14.95 -6.69 3.41
CA VAL A 173 13.95 -6.53 4.47
C VAL A 173 13.13 -7.80 4.74
N THR A 174 12.97 -8.67 3.76
CA THR A 174 12.26 -9.95 3.89
C THR A 174 12.98 -10.93 4.82
N GLU A 175 14.27 -10.77 5.05
CA GLU A 175 15.07 -11.61 5.95
C GLU A 175 14.76 -11.33 7.43
N LEU A 176 14.25 -10.13 7.74
CA LEU A 176 13.83 -9.75 9.09
C LEU A 176 12.45 -10.34 9.48
N VAL A 177 11.60 -10.68 8.49
CA VAL A 177 10.20 -11.08 8.74
C VAL A 177 10.06 -12.29 9.66
N PRO A 178 10.90 -13.35 9.58
CA PRO A 178 10.79 -14.50 10.48
C PRO A 178 10.88 -14.14 11.95
N ASP A 179 11.65 -13.11 12.33
CA ASP A 179 11.84 -12.70 13.74
C ASP A 179 10.56 -12.08 14.33
N TYR A 180 9.70 -11.52 13.46
CA TYR A 180 8.45 -10.87 13.84
C TYR A 180 7.19 -11.71 13.55
N GLU A 181 7.34 -12.83 12.85
CA GLU A 181 6.21 -13.64 12.39
C GLU A 181 5.35 -14.19 13.55
N ALA A 182 5.99 -14.60 14.65
CA ALA A 182 5.29 -15.12 15.82
C ALA A 182 4.57 -14.03 16.63
N TRP A 183 5.09 -12.80 16.59
CA TRP A 183 4.52 -11.64 17.26
C TRP A 183 3.31 -11.08 16.50
N ALA A 184 3.31 -11.12 15.17
CA ALA A 184 2.31 -10.47 14.33
C ALA A 184 0.99 -11.26 14.25
N ASP A 185 -0.12 -10.56 14.45
CA ASP A 185 -1.47 -11.08 14.17
C ASP A 185 -1.82 -10.99 12.69
N GLN A 186 -1.40 -9.89 12.04
CA GLN A 186 -1.51 -9.65 10.60
C GLN A 186 -0.28 -8.92 10.08
N ALA A 187 0.03 -9.15 8.80
CA ALA A 187 1.06 -8.47 8.06
C ALA A 187 0.49 -7.75 6.83
N PHE A 188 1.08 -6.61 6.49
CA PHE A 188 0.69 -5.76 5.38
C PHE A 188 1.94 -5.31 4.65
N ALA A 189 1.96 -5.43 3.34
CA ALA A 189 3.16 -5.11 2.58
C ALA A 189 2.89 -4.27 1.33
N CYS A 190 3.85 -3.41 0.99
CA CYS A 190 3.89 -2.69 -0.26
C CYS A 190 5.35 -2.50 -0.70
N GLY A 191 5.64 -2.70 -1.97
CA GLY A 191 6.99 -2.59 -2.53
C GLY A 191 7.17 -3.37 -3.82
N PRO A 192 8.42 -3.60 -4.25
CA PRO A 192 8.73 -4.31 -5.48
C PRO A 192 8.11 -5.72 -5.54
N ALA A 193 7.66 -6.12 -6.72
CA ALA A 193 7.02 -7.43 -6.92
C ALA A 193 7.86 -8.63 -6.42
N PRO A 194 9.20 -8.68 -6.59
CA PRO A 194 10.02 -9.75 -6.02
C PRO A 194 9.96 -9.82 -4.48
N MET A 195 9.92 -8.67 -3.80
CA MET A 195 9.77 -8.59 -2.35
C MET A 195 8.40 -9.16 -1.92
N LEU A 196 7.33 -8.73 -2.58
CA LEU A 196 5.97 -9.21 -2.26
C LEU A 196 5.83 -10.71 -2.51
N ALA A 197 6.44 -11.24 -3.58
CA ALA A 197 6.49 -12.68 -3.86
C ALA A 197 7.26 -13.47 -2.78
N ALA A 198 8.37 -12.93 -2.28
CA ALA A 198 9.13 -13.54 -1.17
C ALA A 198 8.29 -13.57 0.11
N LEU A 199 7.62 -12.47 0.46
CA LEU A 199 6.71 -12.40 1.61
C LEU A 199 5.53 -13.37 1.49
N ALA A 200 4.97 -13.54 0.30
CA ALA A 200 3.90 -14.51 0.07
C ALA A 200 4.36 -15.95 0.32
N ARG A 201 5.60 -16.30 -0.10
CA ARG A 201 6.20 -17.61 0.20
C ARG A 201 6.41 -17.84 1.71
N LEU A 202 6.92 -16.82 2.43
CA LEU A 202 7.08 -16.88 3.88
C LEU A 202 5.73 -17.09 4.58
N ALA A 203 4.70 -16.34 4.20
CA ALA A 203 3.35 -16.47 4.75
C ALA A 203 2.73 -17.85 4.46
N ALA A 204 3.00 -18.45 3.30
CA ALA A 204 2.56 -19.81 2.98
C ALA A 204 3.22 -20.84 3.89
N GLY A 205 4.54 -20.77 4.10
CA GLY A 205 5.28 -21.63 5.02
C GLY A 205 4.80 -21.50 6.48
N ARG A 206 4.45 -20.28 6.93
CA ARG A 206 3.82 -20.07 8.24
C ARG A 206 2.50 -20.85 8.39
N ARG A 207 1.64 -20.80 7.36
CA ARG A 207 0.36 -21.54 7.38
C ARG A 207 0.56 -23.03 7.50
N GLU A 208 1.54 -23.60 6.81
CA GLU A 208 1.88 -25.01 6.87
C GLU A 208 2.37 -25.41 8.27
N ARG A 209 3.28 -24.62 8.88
CA ARG A 209 3.77 -24.84 10.26
C ARG A 209 2.65 -24.81 11.29
N LEU A 210 1.64 -23.94 11.10
CA LEU A 210 0.51 -23.82 12.02
C LEU A 210 -0.62 -24.83 11.74
N GLY A 211 -0.46 -25.74 10.75
CA GLY A 211 -1.48 -26.73 10.39
C GLY A 211 -2.79 -26.12 9.87
N VAL A 212 -2.77 -24.85 9.44
CA VAL A 212 -3.94 -24.16 8.91
C VAL A 212 -4.19 -24.66 7.50
N ALA A 213 -5.06 -25.66 7.36
CA ALA A 213 -5.46 -26.18 6.05
C ALA A 213 -5.92 -25.06 5.11
N LYS A 214 -5.59 -25.17 3.81
CA LYS A 214 -6.17 -24.31 2.78
C LYS A 214 -7.69 -24.34 2.97
N LEU A 215 -8.28 -23.21 3.32
CA LEU A 215 -9.75 -23.05 3.33
C LEU A 215 -10.21 -23.21 1.89
N GLY A 216 -10.48 -24.46 1.51
CA GLY A 216 -11.02 -24.80 0.21
C GLY A 216 -12.30 -24.00 -0.01
N ARG A 217 -12.41 -23.32 -1.14
CA ARG A 217 -13.70 -22.86 -1.65
C ARG A 217 -14.64 -24.08 -1.67
N ARG A 218 -15.55 -24.19 -0.71
CA ARG A 218 -16.70 -25.08 -0.87
C ARG A 218 -17.50 -24.53 -2.05
N ARG A 219 -17.43 -25.25 -3.17
CA ARG A 219 -18.39 -25.11 -4.24
C ARG A 219 -19.78 -25.34 -3.63
N GLY A 220 -20.71 -24.48 -4.00
CA GLY A 220 -22.06 -24.47 -3.49
C GLY A 220 -22.72 -25.85 -3.43
N GLY A 221 -23.12 -26.24 -2.25
CA GLY A 221 -24.04 -27.32 -1.96
C GLY A 221 -24.79 -26.86 -0.73
N GLY A 222 -26.07 -26.54 -0.90
CA GLY A 222 -26.91 -26.01 0.14
C GLY A 222 -27.04 -26.94 1.33
N ARG A 223 -26.64 -26.45 2.50
CA ARG A 223 -27.20 -26.82 3.81
C ARG A 223 -27.27 -25.56 4.60
N THR A 224 -28.49 -25.15 4.90
CA THR A 224 -28.83 -24.11 5.86
C THR A 224 -28.44 -24.61 7.24
N ASP A 225 -27.38 -24.05 7.83
CA ASP A 225 -27.13 -24.21 9.26
C ASP A 225 -28.03 -23.25 10.05
N PRO A 226 -28.61 -23.71 11.18
CA PRO A 226 -29.54 -22.87 11.93
C PRO A 226 -28.80 -21.73 12.62
N VAL A 227 -29.31 -20.54 12.42
CA VAL A 227 -29.18 -19.30 13.20
C VAL A 227 -28.03 -19.28 14.22
N GLY A 228 -26.82 -18.97 13.72
CA GLY A 228 -25.70 -18.42 14.47
C GLY A 228 -25.18 -17.23 13.69
N SER A 229 -24.97 -16.08 14.35
CA SER A 229 -24.35 -14.91 13.74
C SER A 229 -23.15 -15.35 12.89
N PRO A 230 -22.95 -14.83 11.65
CA PRO A 230 -21.80 -15.23 10.86
C PRO A 230 -20.56 -14.84 11.63
N ALA A 231 -19.85 -15.84 12.16
CA ALA A 231 -18.54 -15.62 12.76
C ALA A 231 -17.69 -14.92 11.72
N ALA A 232 -17.35 -13.66 11.97
CA ALA A 232 -16.66 -12.81 11.01
C ALA A 232 -15.44 -13.56 10.50
N ARG A 233 -15.42 -13.90 9.21
CA ARG A 233 -14.37 -14.68 8.58
C ARG A 233 -13.04 -14.00 8.84
N ARG A 234 -12.07 -14.72 9.44
CA ARG A 234 -10.77 -14.15 9.75
C ARG A 234 -10.12 -13.61 8.48
N LYS A 235 -9.63 -12.37 8.54
CA LYS A 235 -8.95 -11.74 7.41
C LYS A 235 -7.63 -12.44 7.11
N ALA A 236 -7.13 -12.32 5.88
CA ALA A 236 -5.84 -12.90 5.50
C ALA A 236 -4.73 -12.42 6.42
N PHE A 237 -3.78 -13.31 6.75
CA PHE A 237 -2.61 -12.94 7.54
C PHE A 237 -1.76 -11.89 6.83
N LEU A 238 -1.44 -12.11 5.55
CA LEU A 238 -0.69 -11.16 4.73
C LEU A 238 -1.59 -10.55 3.67
N GLN A 239 -1.67 -9.23 3.66
CA GLN A 239 -2.23 -8.44 2.56
C GLN A 239 -1.13 -7.64 1.89
N VAL A 240 -1.17 -7.57 0.57
CA VAL A 240 -0.17 -6.88 -0.25
C VAL A 240 -0.84 -5.81 -1.10
N SER A 241 -0.21 -4.64 -1.19
CA SER A 241 -0.59 -3.60 -2.14
C SER A 241 0.26 -3.73 -3.39
N MET A 242 -0.38 -4.06 -4.50
CA MET A 242 0.27 -4.27 -5.80
C MET A 242 0.40 -2.95 -6.56
N GLU A 243 1.53 -2.78 -7.23
CA GLU A 243 1.78 -1.67 -8.15
C GLU A 243 1.74 -2.15 -9.59
N GLN A 244 1.02 -1.43 -10.46
CA GLN A 244 0.94 -1.69 -11.88
C GLN A 244 0.79 -0.39 -12.68
N ASN A 245 1.19 -0.42 -13.94
CA ASN A 245 0.94 0.69 -14.85
C ASN A 245 -0.56 0.90 -15.04
N MET A 246 -1.05 2.10 -14.75
CA MET A 246 -2.47 2.42 -14.84
C MET A 246 -2.74 3.48 -15.90
N GLY A 247 -3.53 3.13 -16.91
CA GLY A 247 -4.03 4.11 -17.89
C GLY A 247 -5.29 4.82 -17.39
N CYS A 248 -6.36 4.08 -17.10
CA CYS A 248 -7.65 4.66 -16.71
C CYS A 248 -7.91 4.71 -15.20
N ALA A 249 -7.29 3.86 -14.40
CA ALA A 249 -7.48 3.67 -12.94
C ALA A 249 -8.93 3.36 -12.48
N VAL A 250 -9.86 3.12 -13.40
CA VAL A 250 -11.29 2.84 -13.12
C VAL A 250 -11.76 1.46 -13.61
N GLY A 251 -10.81 0.62 -14.06
CA GLY A 251 -11.08 -0.75 -14.46
C GLY A 251 -11.58 -0.92 -15.92
N ALA A 252 -11.49 0.11 -16.77
CA ALA A 252 -11.99 0.07 -18.13
C ALA A 252 -10.96 -0.44 -19.16
N CYS A 253 -9.66 -0.05 -19.02
CA CYS A 253 -8.66 -0.29 -20.07
C CYS A 253 -7.95 -1.65 -19.97
N LEU A 254 -8.10 -2.37 -18.85
CA LEU A 254 -7.44 -3.66 -18.55
C LEU A 254 -5.89 -3.61 -18.57
N GLY A 255 -5.27 -2.42 -18.49
CA GLY A 255 -3.82 -2.26 -18.54
C GLY A 255 -3.09 -2.61 -17.23
N CYS A 256 -3.82 -2.75 -16.10
CA CYS A 256 -3.23 -3.02 -14.78
C CYS A 256 -3.60 -4.42 -14.25
N VAL A 257 -3.63 -5.43 -15.12
CA VAL A 257 -4.07 -6.78 -14.77
C VAL A 257 -2.95 -7.57 -14.11
N VAL A 258 -3.29 -8.27 -13.02
CA VAL A 258 -2.49 -9.33 -12.39
C VAL A 258 -3.30 -10.62 -12.40
N MET A 259 -2.66 -11.77 -12.35
CA MET A 259 -3.34 -13.06 -12.34
C MET A 259 -3.57 -13.55 -10.92
N SER A 260 -4.79 -14.02 -10.64
CA SER A 260 -5.08 -14.73 -9.40
C SER A 260 -4.64 -16.20 -9.46
N THR A 261 -4.53 -16.85 -8.30
CA THR A 261 -4.26 -18.30 -8.19
C THR A 261 -5.33 -19.16 -8.88
N SER A 262 -6.53 -18.62 -9.07
CA SER A 262 -7.60 -19.27 -9.90
C SER A 262 -7.48 -18.98 -11.39
N ARG A 263 -6.36 -18.39 -11.85
CA ARG A 263 -6.11 -17.96 -13.23
C ARG A 263 -7.16 -16.99 -13.78
N THR A 264 -7.73 -16.18 -12.90
CA THR A 264 -8.66 -15.12 -13.28
C THR A 264 -7.93 -13.77 -13.26
N PRO A 265 -8.01 -12.95 -14.33
CA PRO A 265 -7.40 -11.63 -14.35
C PRO A 265 -8.07 -10.71 -13.32
N GLN A 266 -7.26 -9.98 -12.56
CA GLN A 266 -7.68 -9.00 -11.56
C GLN A 266 -7.08 -7.64 -11.93
N ARG A 267 -7.91 -6.59 -11.98
CA ARG A 267 -7.44 -5.22 -12.24
C ARG A 267 -6.98 -4.60 -10.95
N VAL A 268 -5.69 -4.27 -10.86
CA VAL A 268 -5.12 -3.64 -9.66
C VAL A 268 -5.85 -2.36 -9.27
N CYS A 269 -6.30 -1.58 -10.24
CA CYS A 269 -7.03 -0.33 -9.97
C CYS A 269 -8.46 -0.52 -9.42
N ARG A 270 -9.07 -1.72 -9.54
CA ARG A 270 -10.48 -1.95 -9.16
C ARG A 270 -10.66 -3.07 -8.16
N GLU A 271 -10.15 -4.28 -8.46
CA GLU A 271 -10.16 -5.43 -7.56
C GLU A 271 -9.08 -5.31 -6.48
N GLY A 272 -7.98 -4.55 -6.76
CA GLY A 272 -6.92 -4.16 -5.85
C GLY A 272 -6.99 -2.68 -5.47
N PRO A 273 -5.85 -2.03 -5.15
CA PRO A 273 -4.49 -2.58 -5.22
C PRO A 273 -4.18 -3.59 -4.12
N VAL A 274 -4.99 -3.63 -3.06
CA VAL A 274 -4.79 -4.54 -1.94
C VAL A 274 -5.45 -5.88 -2.22
N PHE A 275 -4.64 -6.94 -2.10
CA PHE A 275 -5.06 -8.34 -2.24
C PHE A 275 -4.57 -9.15 -1.04
N ALA A 276 -5.26 -10.26 -0.73
CA ALA A 276 -4.65 -11.29 0.09
C ALA A 276 -3.50 -11.94 -0.71
N ALA A 277 -2.33 -12.10 -0.07
CA ALA A 277 -1.14 -12.59 -0.78
C ALA A 277 -1.32 -13.99 -1.39
N ASP A 278 -2.19 -14.82 -0.81
CA ASP A 278 -2.52 -16.15 -1.30
C ASP A 278 -3.56 -16.18 -2.45
N GLU A 279 -4.10 -15.02 -2.82
CA GLU A 279 -4.99 -14.87 -3.99
C GLU A 279 -4.22 -14.58 -5.28
N ILE A 280 -2.95 -14.16 -5.21
CA ILE A 280 -2.13 -13.76 -6.35
C ILE A 280 -1.25 -14.92 -6.83
N ALA A 281 -1.21 -15.14 -8.15
CA ALA A 281 -0.30 -16.08 -8.77
C ALA A 281 1.08 -15.42 -8.92
N TRP A 282 2.01 -15.74 -8.03
CA TRP A 282 3.36 -15.15 -8.00
C TRP A 282 4.33 -15.76 -9.03
N GLU A 283 3.93 -16.86 -9.67
CA GLU A 283 4.72 -17.52 -10.71
C GLU A 283 4.23 -17.06 -12.09
N GLY A 284 5.13 -16.50 -12.93
CA GLY A 284 4.79 -16.16 -14.31
C GLY A 284 5.16 -14.76 -14.80
N GLY A 285 6.03 -14.04 -14.13
CA GLY A 285 6.58 -12.73 -14.57
C GLY A 285 5.51 -11.62 -14.71
N TRP A 286 5.71 -10.55 -14.01
CA TRP A 286 4.90 -9.32 -14.07
C TRP A 286 5.54 -8.31 -15.02
#